data_1187ff9b516e697b2b73845561671855
#
_entry.id   1187ff9b516e697b2b73845561671855
#
_cell.length_a   1.000
_cell.length_b   1.000
_cell.length_c   1.000
_cell.angle_alpha   90.00
_cell.angle_beta   90.00
_cell.angle_gamma   90.00
#
_symmetry.space_group_name_H-M   'P 1'
#
loop_
_entity.id
_entity.type
_entity.pdbx_description
1 polymer ?
#
loop_
_entity_poly.entity_id
_entity_poly.type
_entity_poly.pdbx_seq_one_letter_code
_entity_poly.pdbx_strand_id
1 'polypeptide(L)' 'MVSIEYCGTCNYRPMAASLAMAIKAGTALTVQLIHSREIGAFEVTFNGERIYSKKEAGHFPDHEKIVDDIKRRQGGSV' A
#
# COMPACT_ATOMS: atom_id res chain seq x y z
N MET A 1 -6.16 -0.25 -9.95
CA MET A 1 -4.83 0.34 -9.77
C MET A 1 -4.49 0.46 -8.29
N VAL A 2 -3.27 0.12 -7.92
CA VAL A 2 -2.82 0.22 -6.53
C VAL A 2 -1.73 1.27 -6.45
N SER A 3 -1.81 2.11 -5.42
CA SER A 3 -0.75 3.09 -5.16
C SER A 3 -0.38 3.09 -3.69
N ILE A 4 0.89 3.39 -3.42
CA ILE A 4 1.39 3.57 -2.07
C ILE A 4 1.98 4.97 -2.00
N GLU A 5 1.40 5.79 -1.15
CA GLU A 5 1.88 7.15 -0.91
C GLU A 5 2.71 7.14 0.37
N TYR A 6 3.96 7.58 0.28
CA TYR A 6 4.89 7.44 1.40
C TYR A 6 5.68 8.72 1.63
N CYS A 7 6.09 8.91 2.89
CA CYS A 7 6.95 10.03 3.27
C CYS A 7 8.37 9.77 2.78
N GLY A 8 8.86 10.59 1.88
CA GLY A 8 10.21 10.43 1.34
C GLY A 8 11.30 10.81 2.32
N THR A 9 11.05 11.84 3.15
CA THR A 9 12.05 12.31 4.11
C THR A 9 12.14 11.41 5.35
N CYS A 10 11.19 10.51 5.53
CA CYS A 10 11.18 9.58 6.65
C CYS A 10 11.88 8.26 6.34
N ASN A 11 12.47 8.14 5.17
CA ASN A 11 13.11 6.91 4.70
C ASN A 11 12.14 5.72 4.64
N TYR A 12 10.90 5.99 4.23
CA TYR A 12 9.87 4.96 4.10
C TYR A 12 9.89 4.25 2.75
N ARG A 13 10.75 4.69 1.84
CA ARG A 13 10.79 4.12 0.50
C ARG A 13 11.10 2.62 0.47
N PRO A 14 12.06 2.10 1.25
CA PRO A 14 12.30 0.66 1.26
C PRO A 14 11.09 -0.13 1.69
N MET A 15 10.33 0.38 2.65
CA MET A 15 9.10 -0.26 3.12
C MET A 15 8.03 -0.24 2.03
N ALA A 16 7.88 0.89 1.35
CA ALA A 16 6.91 1.01 0.26
C ALA A 16 7.28 0.10 -0.91
N ALA A 17 8.55 0.04 -1.26
CA ALA A 17 9.02 -0.82 -2.34
C ALA A 17 8.81 -2.30 -2.00
N SER A 18 9.08 -2.68 -0.76
CA SER A 18 8.89 -4.05 -0.31
C SER A 18 7.42 -4.46 -0.36
N LEU A 19 6.53 -3.58 0.10
CA LEU A 19 5.10 -3.84 0.03
C LEU A 19 4.62 -3.93 -1.42
N ALA A 20 5.11 -3.05 -2.28
CA ALA A 20 4.76 -3.08 -3.70
C ALA A 20 5.14 -4.41 -4.34
N MET A 21 6.31 -4.94 -4.01
CA MET A 21 6.74 -6.24 -4.52
C MET A 21 5.84 -7.36 -4.03
N ALA A 22 5.45 -7.32 -2.76
CA ALA A 22 4.56 -8.32 -2.20
C ALA A 22 3.18 -8.29 -2.87
N ILE A 23 2.65 -7.10 -3.12
CA ILE A 23 1.37 -6.94 -3.80
C ILE A 23 1.47 -7.50 -5.22
N LYS A 24 2.52 -7.15 -5.95
CA LYS A 24 2.68 -7.63 -7.31
C LYS A 24 2.81 -9.16 -7.36
N ALA A 25 3.56 -9.72 -6.44
CA ALA A 25 3.73 -11.18 -6.37
C ALA A 25 2.42 -11.90 -6.07
N GLY A 26 1.58 -11.32 -5.21
CA GLY A 26 0.34 -11.96 -4.79
C GLY A 26 -0.87 -11.69 -5.67
N THR A 27 -0.89 -10.55 -6.37
CA THR A 27 -2.08 -10.12 -7.12
C THR A 27 -1.80 -9.87 -8.60
N ALA A 28 -0.55 -9.87 -9.01
CA ALA A 28 -0.11 -9.54 -10.38
C ALA A 28 -0.42 -8.09 -10.77
N LEU A 29 -0.80 -7.24 -9.83
CA LEU A 29 -1.07 -5.83 -10.10
C LEU A 29 0.19 -5.00 -9.97
N THR A 30 0.33 -4.01 -10.83
CA THR A 30 1.42 -3.04 -10.75
C THR A 30 1.06 -1.99 -9.70
N VAL A 31 2.02 -1.66 -8.83
CA VAL A 31 1.83 -0.68 -7.77
C VAL A 31 2.60 0.57 -8.10
N GLN A 32 1.92 1.71 -8.00
CA GLN A 32 2.55 3.00 -8.19
C GLN A 32 3.03 3.54 -6.84
N LEU A 33 4.30 3.95 -6.78
CA LEU A 33 4.85 4.58 -5.58
C LEU A 33 4.76 6.10 -5.74
N ILE A 34 4.14 6.75 -4.75
CA ILE A 34 3.93 8.20 -4.79
C ILE A 34 4.64 8.84 -3.61
N HIS A 35 5.54 9.78 -3.90
CA HIS A 35 6.26 10.51 -2.88
C HIS A 35 5.34 11.57 -2.26
N SER A 36 5.02 11.42 -0.99
CA SER A 36 4.16 12.35 -0.27
C SER A 36 4.98 13.45 0.38
N ARG A 37 4.42 14.65 0.42
CA ARG A 37 5.01 15.76 1.19
C ARG A 37 4.61 15.72 2.65
N GLU A 38 3.64 14.90 3.00
CA GLU A 38 3.17 14.80 4.36
C GLU A 38 4.12 13.94 5.19
N ILE A 39 4.64 14.50 6.27
CA ILE A 39 5.61 13.80 7.13
C ILE A 39 4.93 12.63 7.81
N GLY A 40 5.56 11.45 7.73
CA GLY A 40 5.03 10.25 8.34
C GLY A 40 3.98 9.52 7.52
N ALA A 41 3.68 9.99 6.31
CA ALA A 41 2.63 9.37 5.49
C ALA A 41 3.06 7.98 5.01
N PHE A 42 2.14 7.04 5.10
CA PHE A 42 2.25 5.73 4.47
C PHE A 42 0.83 5.22 4.26
N GLU A 43 0.34 5.37 3.02
CA GLU A 43 -1.06 5.12 2.71
C GLU A 43 -1.16 4.23 1.49
N VAL A 44 -2.02 3.23 1.55
CA VAL A 44 -2.26 2.31 0.44
C VAL A 44 -3.64 2.55 -0.12
N THR A 45 -3.72 2.76 -1.43
CA THR A 45 -4.98 3.04 -2.12
C THR A 45 -5.21 2.00 -3.20
N PHE A 46 -6.43 1.49 -3.27
CA PHE A 46 -6.83 0.54 -4.30
C PHE A 46 -8.05 1.09 -5.02
N ASN A 47 -7.89 1.33 -6.34
CA ASN A 47 -8.97 1.85 -7.20
C ASN A 47 -9.64 3.10 -6.62
N GLY A 48 -8.83 4.01 -6.08
CA GLY A 48 -9.32 5.27 -5.54
C GLY A 48 -9.79 5.20 -4.09
N GLU A 49 -9.82 4.03 -3.50
CA GLU A 49 -10.22 3.87 -2.11
C GLU A 49 -9.00 3.60 -1.23
N ARG A 50 -8.82 4.39 -0.17
CA ARG A 50 -7.72 4.17 0.77
C ARG A 50 -8.03 2.97 1.63
N ILE A 51 -7.22 1.93 1.51
CA ILE A 51 -7.43 0.68 2.25
C ILE A 51 -6.54 0.55 3.47
N TYR A 52 -5.51 1.39 3.59
CA TYR A 52 -4.64 1.40 4.76
C TYR A 52 -4.01 2.76 4.97
N SER A 53 -3.92 3.17 6.24
CA SER A 53 -3.25 4.41 6.62
C SER A 53 -2.45 4.15 7.89
N LYS A 54 -1.13 4.39 7.84
CA LYS A 54 -0.27 4.26 9.01
C LYS A 54 -0.69 5.23 10.11
N LYS A 55 -1.16 6.41 9.75
CA LYS A 55 -1.59 7.40 10.74
C LYS A 55 -2.77 6.89 11.57
N GLU A 56 -3.71 6.23 10.91
CA GLU A 56 -4.88 5.68 11.60
C GLU A 56 -4.54 4.41 12.36
N ALA A 57 -3.72 3.54 11.77
CA ALA A 57 -3.38 2.26 12.38
C ALA A 57 -2.30 2.37 13.44
N GLY A 58 -1.43 3.38 13.35
CA GLY A 58 -0.36 3.57 14.30
C GLY A 58 0.89 2.74 14.05
N HIS A 59 0.93 1.96 12.96
CA HIS A 59 2.08 1.13 12.62
C HIS A 59 2.10 0.86 11.12
N PHE A 60 3.21 0.29 10.64
CA PHE A 60 3.29 -0.15 9.25
C PHE A 60 2.40 -1.35 9.02
N PRO A 61 1.90 -1.53 7.78
CA PRO A 61 1.01 -2.65 7.49
C PRO A 61 1.75 -3.98 7.46
N ASP A 62 1.02 -5.03 7.79
CA ASP A 62 1.46 -6.39 7.55
C ASP A 62 1.25 -6.67 6.06
N HIS A 63 2.32 -7.02 5.34
CA HIS A 63 2.26 -7.22 3.90
C HIS A 63 1.23 -8.26 3.50
N GLU A 64 1.16 -9.37 4.22
CA GLU A 64 0.20 -10.43 3.90
C GLU A 64 -1.24 -9.96 4.03
N LYS A 65 -1.52 -9.16 5.05
CA LYS A 65 -2.88 -8.64 5.25
C LYS A 65 -3.28 -7.69 4.13
N ILE A 66 -2.35 -6.86 3.68
CA ILE A 66 -2.62 -5.95 2.56
C ILE A 66 -2.86 -6.75 1.28
N VAL A 67 -2.02 -7.74 1.01
CA VAL A 67 -2.18 -8.58 -0.19
C VAL A 67 -3.52 -9.32 -0.15
N ASP A 68 -3.87 -9.88 0.99
CA ASP A 68 -5.14 -10.59 1.14
C ASP A 68 -6.33 -9.66 0.96
N ASP A 69 -6.26 -8.45 1.49
CA ASP A 69 -7.33 -7.47 1.33
C ASP A 69 -7.52 -7.10 -0.15
N ILE A 70 -6.42 -6.88 -0.85
CA ILE A 70 -6.48 -6.56 -2.28
C ILE A 70 -7.05 -7.73 -3.07
N LYS A 71 -6.63 -8.96 -2.75
CA LYS A 71 -7.18 -10.15 -3.41
C LYS A 71 -8.69 -10.25 -3.24
N ARG A 72 -9.18 -10.00 -2.04
CA ARG A 72 -10.62 -10.05 -1.78
C ARG A 72 -11.36 -8.98 -2.57
N ARG A 73 -10.82 -7.77 -2.63
CA ARG A 73 -11.43 -6.67 -3.39
C ARG A 73 -11.38 -6.93 -4.88
N GLN A 74 -10.29 -7.53 -5.35
CA GLN A 74 -10.07 -7.82 -6.76
C GLN A 74 -11.01 -8.90 -7.28
N GLY A 75 -11.23 -9.95 -6.48
CA GLY A 75 -12.07 -11.07 -6.85
C GLY A 75 -13.38 -11.14 -6.10
N GLY A 76 -13.67 -10.18 -5.25
CA GLY A 76 -14.76 -10.26 -4.28
C GLY A 76 -16.14 -10.17 -4.85
N SER A 77 -16.26 -9.77 -6.10
CA SER A 77 -17.56 -9.65 -6.75
C SER A 77 -18.09 -10.98 -7.28
N VAL A 78 -17.31 -12.00 -7.18
CA VAL A 78 -17.68 -13.31 -7.71
C VAL A 78 -18.66 -14.01 -6.80
#